data_d6a0d845761e68a116e665c62dbbf59a
#
_entry.id   d6a0d845761e68a116e665c62dbbf59a
#
_cell.length_a   1.000
_cell.length_b   1.000
_cell.length_c   1.000
_cell.angle_alpha   90.00
_cell.angle_beta   90.00
_cell.angle_gamma   90.00
#
_symmetry.space_group_name_H-M   'P 1'
#
loop_
_entity.id
_entity.type
_entity.pdbx_description
1 polymer ?
#
loop_
_entity_poly.entity_id
_entity_poly.type
_entity_poly.pdbx_seq_one_letter_code
_entity_poly.pdbx_strand_id
1 'polypeptide(L)'
;MRSGTYTALRPPHGGPGLPQVRRLVTAVPGPGSTALARRRSQAVARGVGETLPVYVTAAGGGVLVDVDGNSLIDFGSGIAVTNVGNSADSVVHNVTDQARRFTHTCFMVTPYEGYVAVCEELTRLTPGGHEKRSVLFNSGAEAVENAVKIARAYTGRSAVVAFAHAYHGRTNLTMALTARSTPYKAGFGPFAPEIYRMPMAYPYRWPGGPVGCGQQAAGQVIDAIRAEIGAENVAAVVIEPIQGEGGFIVPGAGFLPALAEFCASAGIVLVADEVQTGFGRTGHLFACEHEEIVPDLIVTGKGIAGGLPLAAVTGRAEVMDAPQVGGLGGTYGGNPLSCAAALGAIATLEREDLAARARLIERIAMPRLRALRGRYPFVGDVRGRGAMLALELVADEPPPAGQTAPRPDRAVTVACAAEAHRRGLVLLTAGTWGNVLRLLPPLVIPEHLLVEGLDVLEEVVADIARHRYGT
;
A
#
# COMPACT_ATOMS: atom_id res chain seq x y z
N MET A 1 20.72 -8.33 -36.99
CA MET A 1 19.26 -8.27 -37.01
C MET A 1 18.73 -9.65 -37.33
N ARG A 2 18.28 -10.41 -36.38
CA ARG A 2 17.46 -11.63 -36.60
C ARG A 2 16.33 -11.57 -35.61
N SER A 3 15.11 -11.28 -36.09
CA SER A 3 13.87 -11.45 -35.40
C SER A 3 13.69 -12.94 -35.10
N GLY A 4 14.06 -13.36 -33.95
CA GLY A 4 13.67 -14.67 -33.43
C GLY A 4 12.15 -14.64 -33.21
N THR A 5 11.42 -15.29 -34.11
CA THR A 5 10.00 -15.58 -33.93
C THR A 5 9.85 -16.47 -32.71
N TYR A 6 9.51 -15.88 -31.58
CA TYR A 6 8.96 -16.59 -30.46
C TYR A 6 7.59 -17.13 -30.90
N THR A 7 7.54 -18.38 -31.30
CA THR A 7 6.30 -19.16 -31.31
C THR A 7 5.96 -19.49 -29.86
N ALA A 8 5.64 -18.48 -29.07
CA ALA A 8 5.05 -18.67 -27.77
C ALA A 8 3.64 -19.21 -28.00
N LEU A 9 3.33 -20.36 -27.40
CA LEU A 9 1.94 -20.70 -27.08
C LEU A 9 1.27 -19.39 -26.61
N ARG A 10 0.11 -19.05 -27.20
CA ARG A 10 -0.60 -17.84 -26.76
C ARG A 10 -0.76 -17.98 -25.23
N PRO A 11 -0.26 -17.00 -24.45
CA PRO A 11 -0.43 -17.08 -23.00
C PRO A 11 -1.93 -17.19 -22.70
N PRO A 12 -2.32 -17.90 -21.64
CA PRO A 12 -3.71 -17.96 -21.24
C PRO A 12 -4.24 -16.53 -21.03
N HIS A 13 -5.52 -16.30 -21.33
CA HIS A 13 -6.15 -15.04 -20.96
C HIS A 13 -6.09 -14.87 -19.44
N GLY A 14 -5.80 -13.67 -18.96
CA GLY A 14 -5.87 -13.31 -17.54
C GLY A 14 -7.32 -13.20 -17.05
N GLY A 15 -7.46 -12.87 -15.77
CA GLY A 15 -8.75 -12.58 -15.15
C GLY A 15 -9.36 -13.77 -14.39
N PRO A 16 -10.64 -13.68 -14.03
CA PRO A 16 -11.31 -14.66 -13.15
C PRO A 16 -11.37 -16.08 -13.72
N GLY A 17 -11.28 -16.23 -15.04
CA GLY A 17 -11.28 -17.53 -15.72
C GLY A 17 -9.98 -18.34 -15.59
N LEU A 18 -8.90 -17.77 -15.04
CA LEU A 18 -7.67 -18.54 -14.79
C LEU A 18 -7.90 -19.62 -13.73
N PRO A 19 -7.36 -20.86 -13.95
CA PRO A 19 -7.40 -21.89 -12.92
C PRO A 19 -6.77 -21.40 -11.62
N GLN A 20 -7.54 -21.43 -10.55
CA GLN A 20 -7.13 -20.97 -9.23
C GLN A 20 -6.40 -22.09 -8.48
N VAL A 21 -5.23 -22.48 -8.96
CA VAL A 21 -4.40 -23.56 -8.41
C VAL A 21 -2.92 -23.16 -8.44
N ARG A 22 -2.20 -23.47 -7.38
CA ARG A 22 -0.73 -23.42 -7.38
C ARG A 22 -0.19 -24.64 -8.14
N ARG A 23 0.65 -24.40 -9.15
CA ARG A 23 1.29 -25.47 -9.92
C ARG A 23 2.70 -25.06 -10.32
N LEU A 24 3.68 -25.80 -9.88
CA LEU A 24 5.08 -25.60 -10.27
C LEU A 24 5.46 -26.67 -11.28
N VAL A 25 5.83 -26.27 -12.47
CA VAL A 25 6.29 -27.15 -13.57
C VAL A 25 7.79 -27.05 -13.79
N THR A 26 8.41 -25.99 -13.27
CA THR A 26 9.86 -25.80 -13.22
C THR A 26 10.28 -25.34 -11.82
N ALA A 27 11.58 -25.21 -11.58
CA ALA A 27 12.07 -24.41 -10.46
C ALA A 27 11.62 -22.94 -10.62
N VAL A 28 11.56 -22.20 -9.52
CA VAL A 28 11.24 -20.75 -9.49
C VAL A 28 12.48 -19.97 -9.03
N PRO A 29 13.10 -19.13 -9.90
CA PRO A 29 12.72 -18.85 -11.28
C PRO A 29 13.07 -20.00 -12.25
N GLY A 30 12.28 -20.16 -13.32
CA GLY A 30 12.52 -21.10 -14.40
C GLY A 30 13.49 -20.57 -15.46
N PRO A 31 13.79 -21.39 -16.51
CA PRO A 31 14.74 -21.01 -17.56
C PRO A 31 14.28 -19.82 -18.41
N GLY A 32 12.99 -19.69 -18.70
CA GLY A 32 12.41 -18.56 -19.43
C GLY A 32 12.56 -17.26 -18.63
N SER A 33 12.21 -17.29 -17.34
CA SER A 33 12.39 -16.16 -16.44
C SER A 33 13.87 -15.77 -16.31
N THR A 34 14.78 -16.74 -16.22
CA THR A 34 16.22 -16.49 -16.20
C THR A 34 16.73 -15.82 -17.48
N ALA A 35 16.21 -16.23 -18.66
CA ALA A 35 16.56 -15.59 -19.94
C ALA A 35 16.07 -14.14 -20.01
N LEU A 36 14.86 -13.87 -19.50
CA LEU A 36 14.32 -12.50 -19.43
C LEU A 36 15.07 -11.63 -18.43
N ALA A 37 15.52 -12.19 -17.30
CA ALA A 37 16.35 -11.47 -16.31
C ALA A 37 17.68 -11.01 -16.93
N ARG A 38 18.32 -11.81 -17.81
CA ARG A 38 19.51 -11.37 -18.56
C ARG A 38 19.21 -10.22 -19.51
N ARG A 39 18.09 -10.26 -20.22
CA ARG A 39 17.66 -9.14 -21.10
C ARG A 39 17.36 -7.88 -20.30
N ARG A 40 16.68 -8.02 -19.14
CA ARG A 40 16.40 -6.94 -18.22
C ARG A 40 17.67 -6.24 -17.75
N SER A 41 18.71 -6.99 -17.39
CA SER A 41 19.97 -6.42 -16.90
C SER A 41 20.68 -5.53 -17.95
N GLN A 42 20.38 -5.71 -19.22
CA GLN A 42 20.94 -4.92 -20.34
C GLN A 42 20.06 -3.71 -20.71
N ALA A 43 18.74 -3.76 -20.44
CA ALA A 43 17.79 -2.76 -20.93
C ALA A 43 17.19 -1.88 -19.84
N VAL A 44 17.14 -2.36 -18.60
CA VAL A 44 16.48 -1.66 -17.48
C VAL A 44 17.52 -1.08 -16.54
N ALA A 45 17.33 0.18 -16.16
CA ALA A 45 18.22 0.84 -15.20
C ALA A 45 18.30 0.08 -13.87
N ARG A 46 19.50 -0.09 -13.33
CA ARG A 46 19.77 -0.83 -12.08
C ARG A 46 18.97 -0.33 -10.86
N GLY A 47 18.60 0.94 -10.85
CA GLY A 47 17.78 1.54 -9.79
C GLY A 47 16.37 0.94 -9.68
N VAL A 48 15.88 0.28 -10.71
CA VAL A 48 14.62 -0.48 -10.66
C VAL A 48 14.90 -1.82 -10.03
N GLY A 49 14.59 -1.95 -8.73
CA GLY A 49 14.77 -3.20 -7.97
C GLY A 49 13.87 -4.33 -8.46
N GLU A 50 14.14 -5.53 -7.96
CA GLU A 50 13.34 -6.74 -8.24
C GLU A 50 13.31 -7.59 -6.96
N THR A 51 12.13 -8.09 -6.60
CA THR A 51 11.94 -8.91 -5.39
C THR A 51 11.92 -10.39 -5.73
N LEU A 52 11.21 -10.76 -6.79
CA LEU A 52 11.07 -12.13 -7.28
C LEU A 52 11.33 -12.13 -8.79
N PRO A 53 12.41 -12.78 -9.28
CA PRO A 53 12.81 -12.74 -10.68
C PRO A 53 12.00 -13.73 -11.55
N VAL A 54 10.67 -13.65 -11.48
CA VAL A 54 9.75 -14.35 -12.39
C VAL A 54 9.08 -13.32 -13.31
N TYR A 55 8.76 -13.73 -14.53
CA TYR A 55 8.16 -12.84 -15.54
C TYR A 55 6.76 -13.33 -15.86
N VAL A 56 5.77 -12.55 -15.42
CA VAL A 56 4.35 -12.89 -15.51
C VAL A 56 3.84 -12.73 -16.94
N THR A 57 3.05 -13.71 -17.41
CA THR A 57 2.36 -13.69 -18.71
C THR A 57 0.85 -13.59 -18.57
N ALA A 58 0.28 -14.04 -17.45
CA ALA A 58 -1.13 -13.91 -17.12
C ALA A 58 -1.33 -13.83 -15.61
N ALA A 59 -2.41 -13.18 -15.18
CA ALA A 59 -2.77 -13.04 -13.79
C ALA A 59 -4.29 -12.96 -13.61
N GLY A 60 -4.82 -13.44 -12.49
CA GLY A 60 -6.25 -13.36 -12.19
C GLY A 60 -6.59 -14.02 -10.86
N GLY A 61 -7.63 -13.53 -10.19
CA GLY A 61 -8.00 -14.04 -8.87
C GLY A 61 -6.85 -13.95 -7.87
N GLY A 62 -6.42 -15.10 -7.35
CA GLY A 62 -5.30 -15.24 -6.42
C GLY A 62 -4.02 -15.81 -7.04
N VAL A 63 -3.87 -15.83 -8.38
CA VAL A 63 -2.74 -16.46 -9.07
C VAL A 63 -2.03 -15.56 -10.05
N LEU A 64 -0.70 -15.77 -10.17
CA LEU A 64 0.15 -15.25 -11.24
C LEU A 64 0.72 -16.43 -12.03
N VAL A 65 0.65 -16.38 -13.38
CA VAL A 65 1.25 -17.38 -14.26
C VAL A 65 2.49 -16.78 -14.90
N ASP A 66 3.65 -17.43 -14.72
CA ASP A 66 4.91 -16.99 -15.30
C ASP A 66 5.16 -17.53 -16.72
N VAL A 67 6.23 -17.06 -17.35
CA VAL A 67 6.65 -17.45 -18.71
C VAL A 67 7.07 -18.93 -18.79
N ASP A 68 7.37 -19.54 -17.67
CA ASP A 68 7.78 -20.94 -17.55
C ASP A 68 6.58 -21.87 -17.33
N GLY A 69 5.37 -21.31 -17.17
CA GLY A 69 4.12 -22.05 -16.96
C GLY A 69 3.86 -22.41 -15.50
N ASN A 70 4.64 -21.86 -14.54
CA ASN A 70 4.32 -21.97 -13.14
C ASN A 70 3.13 -21.08 -12.80
N SER A 71 2.20 -21.59 -11.99
CA SER A 71 1.11 -20.82 -11.37
C SER A 71 1.43 -20.63 -9.90
N LEU A 72 1.60 -19.37 -9.51
CA LEU A 72 2.05 -18.94 -8.18
C LEU A 72 0.87 -18.33 -7.42
N ILE A 73 0.77 -18.57 -6.11
CA ILE A 73 -0.20 -17.88 -5.24
C ILE A 73 0.28 -16.45 -5.02
N ASP A 74 -0.60 -15.47 -5.23
CA ASP A 74 -0.28 -14.05 -5.07
C ASP A 74 -0.69 -13.52 -3.69
N PHE A 75 0.30 -13.35 -2.80
CA PHE A 75 0.12 -12.60 -1.54
C PHE A 75 0.76 -11.20 -1.62
N GLY A 76 0.88 -10.64 -2.81
CA GLY A 76 1.44 -9.32 -3.04
C GLY A 76 0.48 -8.32 -3.69
N SER A 77 -0.47 -8.79 -4.51
CA SER A 77 -1.43 -7.95 -5.27
C SER A 77 -0.78 -6.76 -5.97
N GLY A 78 0.45 -6.91 -6.50
CA GLY A 78 1.17 -5.77 -7.06
C GLY A 78 1.44 -4.64 -6.05
N ILE A 79 1.62 -4.96 -4.77
CA ILE A 79 1.72 -4.04 -3.62
C ILE A 79 0.36 -3.38 -3.33
N ALA A 80 -0.67 -4.19 -3.07
CA ALA A 80 -2.04 -3.76 -2.77
C ALA A 80 -2.72 -2.95 -3.89
N VAL A 81 -2.40 -3.22 -5.15
CA VAL A 81 -3.00 -2.54 -6.31
C VAL A 81 -4.21 -3.30 -6.83
N THR A 82 -4.14 -4.62 -6.92
CA THR A 82 -5.17 -5.45 -7.53
C THR A 82 -6.17 -5.98 -6.50
N ASN A 83 -6.79 -5.08 -5.73
CA ASN A 83 -7.79 -5.44 -4.73
C ASN A 83 -8.94 -6.26 -5.33
N VAL A 84 -9.43 -5.85 -6.51
CA VAL A 84 -10.50 -6.51 -7.27
C VAL A 84 -10.01 -7.69 -8.12
N GLY A 85 -8.74 -8.11 -7.95
CA GLY A 85 -8.07 -9.09 -8.79
C GLY A 85 -7.49 -8.50 -10.07
N ASN A 86 -6.49 -9.21 -10.66
CA ASN A 86 -5.96 -8.84 -11.96
C ASN A 86 -7.01 -9.11 -13.05
N SER A 87 -7.09 -8.20 -14.02
CA SER A 87 -7.97 -8.32 -15.19
C SER A 87 -9.44 -8.62 -14.80
N ALA A 88 -9.95 -7.97 -13.75
CA ALA A 88 -11.35 -8.09 -13.35
C ALA A 88 -12.28 -7.73 -14.52
N ASP A 89 -13.35 -8.51 -14.74
CA ASP A 89 -14.20 -8.38 -15.92
C ASP A 89 -14.77 -6.98 -16.13
N SER A 90 -15.26 -6.35 -15.05
CA SER A 90 -15.79 -4.97 -15.12
C SER A 90 -14.73 -3.95 -15.51
N VAL A 91 -13.49 -4.13 -15.02
CA VAL A 91 -12.36 -3.26 -15.37
C VAL A 91 -11.98 -3.42 -16.83
N VAL A 92 -11.82 -4.67 -17.29
CA VAL A 92 -11.45 -4.97 -18.69
C VAL A 92 -12.53 -4.48 -19.66
N HIS A 93 -13.81 -4.72 -19.35
CA HIS A 93 -14.95 -4.27 -20.15
C HIS A 93 -14.93 -2.75 -20.31
N ASN A 94 -14.94 -2.01 -19.21
CA ASN A 94 -15.00 -0.55 -19.22
C ASN A 94 -13.78 0.08 -19.93
N VAL A 95 -12.57 -0.45 -19.71
CA VAL A 95 -11.35 0.02 -20.37
C VAL A 95 -11.41 -0.23 -21.87
N THR A 96 -11.88 -1.41 -22.29
CA THR A 96 -11.98 -1.76 -23.72
C THR A 96 -12.97 -0.86 -24.44
N ASP A 97 -14.12 -0.60 -23.84
CA ASP A 97 -15.13 0.28 -24.42
C ASP A 97 -14.64 1.73 -24.49
N GLN A 98 -14.00 2.23 -23.42
CA GLN A 98 -13.42 3.56 -23.43
C GLN A 98 -12.31 3.70 -24.47
N ALA A 99 -11.45 2.68 -24.64
CA ALA A 99 -10.36 2.68 -25.62
C ALA A 99 -10.87 2.81 -27.07
N ARG A 100 -12.06 2.29 -27.36
CA ARG A 100 -12.73 2.44 -28.68
C ARG A 100 -13.32 3.82 -28.92
N ARG A 101 -13.61 4.58 -27.86
CA ARG A 101 -14.19 5.93 -27.95
C ARG A 101 -13.10 6.99 -28.10
N PHE A 102 -12.22 7.12 -27.12
CA PHE A 102 -11.03 7.97 -27.13
C PHE A 102 -10.11 7.62 -25.97
N THR A 103 -8.81 7.86 -26.14
CA THR A 103 -7.79 7.51 -25.14
C THR A 103 -7.27 8.72 -24.36
N HIS A 104 -7.39 9.93 -24.90
CA HIS A 104 -6.91 11.16 -24.27
C HIS A 104 -7.45 12.42 -24.92
N THR A 105 -7.83 13.40 -24.09
CA THR A 105 -8.18 14.76 -24.53
C THR A 105 -7.59 15.83 -23.61
N CYS A 106 -7.00 15.47 -22.47
CA CYS A 106 -6.62 16.32 -21.35
C CYS A 106 -7.84 17.02 -20.69
N PHE A 107 -8.25 16.55 -19.51
CA PHE A 107 -9.47 17.04 -18.84
C PHE A 107 -9.52 18.58 -18.67
N MET A 108 -8.36 19.21 -18.44
CA MET A 108 -8.25 20.66 -18.31
C MET A 108 -8.47 21.42 -19.64
N VAL A 109 -8.41 20.74 -20.80
CA VAL A 109 -8.59 21.32 -22.12
C VAL A 109 -9.99 21.04 -22.63
N THR A 110 -10.37 19.76 -22.69
CA THR A 110 -11.69 19.27 -23.09
C THR A 110 -12.17 18.23 -22.10
N PRO A 111 -13.03 18.63 -21.15
CA PRO A 111 -13.56 17.73 -20.09
C PRO A 111 -14.33 16.55 -20.66
N TYR A 112 -14.46 15.49 -19.85
CA TYR A 112 -15.22 14.28 -20.18
C TYR A 112 -15.87 13.70 -18.91
N GLU A 113 -17.01 13.04 -19.11
CA GLU A 113 -17.88 12.51 -18.08
C GLU A 113 -17.17 11.55 -17.11
N GLY A 114 -16.31 10.65 -17.63
CA GLY A 114 -15.64 9.64 -16.80
C GLY A 114 -14.81 10.22 -15.65
N TYR A 115 -14.20 11.39 -15.84
CA TYR A 115 -13.48 12.09 -14.77
C TYR A 115 -14.46 12.58 -13.69
N VAL A 116 -15.57 13.20 -14.11
CA VAL A 116 -16.60 13.71 -13.21
C VAL A 116 -17.20 12.57 -12.41
N ALA A 117 -17.59 11.47 -13.07
CA ALA A 117 -18.17 10.29 -12.43
C ALA A 117 -17.25 9.67 -11.37
N VAL A 118 -15.93 9.58 -11.63
CA VAL A 118 -14.97 9.12 -10.61
C VAL A 118 -14.92 10.08 -9.43
N CYS A 119 -14.93 11.39 -9.66
CA CYS A 119 -14.97 12.38 -8.58
C CYS A 119 -16.25 12.28 -7.74
N GLU A 120 -17.41 12.07 -8.38
CA GLU A 120 -18.69 11.83 -7.71
C GLU A 120 -18.65 10.57 -6.83
N GLU A 121 -18.14 9.48 -7.36
CA GLU A 121 -17.95 8.24 -6.59
C GLU A 121 -17.01 8.44 -5.40
N LEU A 122 -15.89 9.13 -5.57
CA LEU A 122 -14.97 9.40 -4.48
C LEU A 122 -15.60 10.30 -3.39
N THR A 123 -16.40 11.30 -3.77
CA THR A 123 -17.12 12.12 -2.79
C THR A 123 -18.20 11.33 -2.06
N ARG A 124 -18.84 10.38 -2.71
CA ARG A 124 -19.83 9.47 -2.11
C ARG A 124 -19.18 8.49 -1.12
N LEU A 125 -18.05 7.89 -1.51
CA LEU A 125 -17.42 6.80 -0.77
C LEU A 125 -16.59 7.27 0.43
N THR A 126 -15.97 8.46 0.35
CA THR A 126 -15.11 8.96 1.43
C THR A 126 -15.92 9.38 2.66
N PRO A 127 -15.40 9.17 3.89
CA PRO A 127 -16.13 9.47 5.12
C PRO A 127 -16.41 10.96 5.30
N GLY A 128 -17.39 11.26 6.15
CA GLY A 128 -17.84 12.62 6.48
C GLY A 128 -19.04 13.09 5.65
N GLY A 129 -19.96 13.80 6.31
CA GLY A 129 -21.19 14.33 5.70
C GLY A 129 -21.08 15.74 5.12
N HIS A 130 -19.90 16.36 5.15
CA HIS A 130 -19.64 17.68 4.60
C HIS A 130 -19.55 17.65 3.07
N GLU A 131 -19.69 18.81 2.44
CA GLU A 131 -19.49 18.96 0.99
C GLU A 131 -18.02 18.67 0.64
N LYS A 132 -17.80 17.90 -0.45
CA LYS A 132 -16.47 17.45 -0.87
C LYS A 132 -16.19 17.78 -2.33
N ARG A 133 -14.91 17.86 -2.65
CA ARG A 133 -14.39 17.91 -4.02
C ARG A 133 -13.27 16.88 -4.19
N SER A 134 -13.03 16.50 -5.43
CA SER A 134 -11.95 15.57 -5.79
C SER A 134 -11.13 16.10 -6.96
N VAL A 135 -9.84 15.73 -6.98
CA VAL A 135 -8.95 15.96 -8.12
C VAL A 135 -8.14 14.70 -8.38
N LEU A 136 -7.96 14.34 -9.65
CA LEU A 136 -7.33 13.09 -10.06
C LEU A 136 -5.89 13.32 -10.55
N PHE A 137 -5.02 12.36 -10.24
CA PHE A 137 -3.59 12.31 -10.56
C PHE A 137 -3.21 10.91 -11.08
N ASN A 138 -1.93 10.72 -11.46
CA ASN A 138 -1.47 9.43 -12.00
C ASN A 138 -0.88 8.50 -10.93
N SER A 139 -0.41 9.04 -9.82
CA SER A 139 0.27 8.27 -8.77
C SER A 139 0.00 8.83 -7.38
N GLY A 140 0.15 7.96 -6.35
CA GLY A 140 0.04 8.37 -4.95
C GLY A 140 1.05 9.47 -4.59
N ALA A 141 2.25 9.46 -5.17
CA ALA A 141 3.24 10.52 -4.93
C ALA A 141 2.74 11.89 -5.43
N GLU A 142 2.18 11.96 -6.65
CA GLU A 142 1.58 13.19 -7.17
C GLU A 142 0.40 13.64 -6.29
N ALA A 143 -0.44 12.71 -5.85
CA ALA A 143 -1.58 13.03 -5.01
C ALA A 143 -1.15 13.59 -3.64
N VAL A 144 -0.14 13.00 -2.98
CA VAL A 144 0.42 13.52 -1.72
C VAL A 144 1.07 14.90 -1.93
N GLU A 145 1.84 15.11 -2.99
CA GLU A 145 2.40 16.43 -3.36
C GLU A 145 1.31 17.49 -3.43
N ASN A 146 0.19 17.16 -4.10
CA ASN A 146 -0.92 18.07 -4.26
C ASN A 146 -1.76 18.23 -2.99
N ALA A 147 -1.90 17.20 -2.14
CA ALA A 147 -2.54 17.35 -0.84
C ALA A 147 -1.78 18.38 0.04
N VAL A 148 -0.45 18.33 0.04
CA VAL A 148 0.36 19.36 0.72
C VAL A 148 0.22 20.75 0.08
N LYS A 149 0.17 20.83 -1.26
CA LYS A 149 -0.11 22.12 -1.95
C LYS A 149 -1.46 22.70 -1.54
N ILE A 150 -2.50 21.88 -1.52
CA ILE A 150 -3.86 22.28 -1.13
C ILE A 150 -3.85 22.77 0.31
N ALA A 151 -3.28 22.02 1.24
CA ALA A 151 -3.20 22.38 2.64
C ALA A 151 -2.45 23.71 2.87
N ARG A 152 -1.32 23.91 2.18
CA ARG A 152 -0.57 25.17 2.23
C ARG A 152 -1.35 26.34 1.66
N ALA A 153 -2.06 26.14 0.55
CA ALA A 153 -2.91 27.18 -0.05
C ALA A 153 -4.06 27.58 0.87
N TYR A 154 -4.68 26.60 1.52
CA TYR A 154 -5.81 26.83 2.43
C TYR A 154 -5.39 27.53 3.72
N THR A 155 -4.31 27.09 4.35
CA THR A 155 -3.89 27.61 5.67
C THR A 155 -2.99 28.84 5.58
N GLY A 156 -2.32 29.07 4.45
CA GLY A 156 -1.26 30.07 4.32
C GLY A 156 0.03 29.71 5.09
N ARG A 157 0.14 28.49 5.62
CA ARG A 157 1.25 28.03 6.45
C ARG A 157 2.21 27.14 5.64
N SER A 158 3.44 26.91 6.13
CA SER A 158 4.47 26.20 5.39
C SER A 158 4.85 24.84 5.95
N ALA A 159 4.84 24.67 7.28
CA ALA A 159 5.31 23.47 7.95
C ALA A 159 4.36 22.25 7.72
N VAL A 160 4.95 21.08 7.53
CA VAL A 160 4.20 19.82 7.38
C VAL A 160 4.78 18.78 8.32
N VAL A 161 3.92 18.14 9.07
CA VAL A 161 4.29 17.05 9.98
C VAL A 161 4.09 15.72 9.28
N ALA A 162 5.12 14.85 9.35
CA ALA A 162 5.10 13.46 8.92
C ALA A 162 5.61 12.56 10.05
N PHE A 163 5.51 11.24 9.89
CA PHE A 163 5.82 10.31 10.98
C PHE A 163 7.03 9.43 10.71
N ALA A 164 7.66 8.94 11.77
CA ALA A 164 8.62 7.85 11.69
C ALA A 164 7.98 6.63 11.00
N HIS A 165 8.79 5.87 10.26
CA HIS A 165 8.36 4.72 9.47
C HIS A 165 7.48 5.01 8.24
N ALA A 166 6.98 6.23 8.05
CA ALA A 166 6.08 6.59 6.95
C ALA A 166 6.70 6.43 5.55
N TYR A 167 5.84 6.17 4.56
CA TYR A 167 6.18 6.17 3.14
C TYR A 167 5.09 6.90 2.34
N HIS A 168 5.45 7.99 1.68
CA HIS A 168 4.52 8.82 0.92
C HIS A 168 4.88 8.95 -0.57
N GLY A 169 5.98 8.36 -1.02
CA GLY A 169 6.40 8.38 -2.42
C GLY A 169 7.88 8.63 -2.64
N ARG A 170 8.25 8.89 -3.91
CA ARG A 170 9.65 9.03 -4.37
C ARG A 170 9.89 10.29 -5.20
N THR A 171 9.01 11.28 -5.14
CA THR A 171 9.26 12.64 -5.65
C THR A 171 9.95 13.48 -4.57
N ASN A 172 10.45 14.67 -4.88
CA ASN A 172 11.29 15.44 -3.95
C ASN A 172 10.59 15.70 -2.60
N LEU A 173 9.36 16.21 -2.62
CA LEU A 173 8.59 16.46 -1.38
C LEU A 173 8.19 15.15 -0.70
N THR A 174 7.72 14.15 -1.45
CA THR A 174 7.31 12.87 -0.84
C THR A 174 8.49 12.07 -0.29
N MET A 175 9.72 12.21 -0.85
CA MET A 175 10.94 11.70 -0.21
C MET A 175 11.25 12.42 1.09
N ALA A 176 11.01 13.74 1.18
CA ALA A 176 11.15 14.48 2.45
C ALA A 176 10.19 13.93 3.52
N LEU A 177 8.94 13.63 3.16
CA LEU A 177 7.93 13.02 4.02
C LEU A 177 8.25 11.56 4.37
N THR A 178 8.82 10.77 3.44
CA THR A 178 9.19 9.36 3.64
C THR A 178 10.30 9.22 4.69
N ALA A 179 10.14 8.28 5.62
CA ALA A 179 11.08 8.10 6.74
C ALA A 179 12.35 7.34 6.35
N ARG A 180 12.19 6.19 5.68
CA ARG A 180 13.29 5.26 5.42
C ARG A 180 14.30 5.85 4.42
N SER A 181 15.59 5.90 4.83
CA SER A 181 16.68 6.41 3.98
C SER A 181 16.93 5.48 2.79
N THR A 182 17.44 4.28 3.03
CA THR A 182 17.71 3.30 1.98
C THR A 182 16.52 2.35 1.81
N PRO A 183 15.99 2.13 0.57
CA PRO A 183 16.54 2.56 -0.72
C PRO A 183 15.98 3.90 -1.24
N TYR A 184 15.13 4.62 -0.48
CA TYR A 184 14.25 5.66 -1.04
C TYR A 184 14.89 7.05 -1.16
N LYS A 185 15.81 7.41 -0.25
CA LYS A 185 16.31 8.79 -0.08
C LYS A 185 17.81 8.94 -0.23
N ALA A 186 18.58 7.90 0.13
CA ALA A 186 20.05 7.99 0.17
C ALA A 186 20.62 8.40 -1.20
N GLY A 187 21.35 9.52 -1.22
CA GLY A 187 21.98 10.07 -2.41
C GLY A 187 21.08 10.93 -3.32
N PHE A 188 19.81 11.20 -2.94
CA PHE A 188 18.86 11.97 -3.76
C PHE A 188 18.55 13.39 -3.24
N GLY A 189 19.21 13.84 -2.14
CA GLY A 189 19.02 15.19 -1.63
C GLY A 189 19.63 16.30 -2.53
N PRO A 190 19.29 17.57 -2.28
CA PRO A 190 18.50 18.07 -1.14
C PRO A 190 17.01 17.82 -1.31
N PHE A 191 16.30 17.71 -0.18
CA PHE A 191 14.86 17.50 -0.14
C PHE A 191 14.10 18.79 0.13
N ALA A 192 12.76 18.76 -0.06
CA ALA A 192 11.89 19.89 0.27
C ALA A 192 12.01 20.26 1.75
N PRO A 193 12.12 21.57 2.08
CA PRO A 193 12.18 22.07 3.45
C PRO A 193 10.81 22.05 4.14
N GLU A 194 10.82 22.43 5.42
CA GLU A 194 9.62 22.58 6.28
C GLU A 194 8.88 21.25 6.51
N ILE A 195 9.63 20.15 6.57
CA ILE A 195 9.09 18.82 6.89
C ILE A 195 9.63 18.38 8.25
N TYR A 196 8.71 18.21 9.20
CA TYR A 196 9.00 17.85 10.58
C TYR A 196 8.56 16.41 10.84
N ARG A 197 9.46 15.59 11.38
CA ARG A 197 9.20 14.17 11.57
C ARG A 197 8.95 13.84 13.03
N MET A 198 7.76 13.33 13.32
CA MET A 198 7.30 12.97 14.66
C MET A 198 7.33 11.46 14.90
N PRO A 199 7.36 11.00 16.16
CA PRO A 199 7.25 9.59 16.50
C PRO A 199 5.90 9.03 16.05
N MET A 200 5.89 7.73 15.66
CA MET A 200 4.67 6.97 15.37
C MET A 200 4.29 6.13 16.56
N ALA A 201 3.00 6.04 16.86
CA ALA A 201 2.47 5.12 17.87
C ALA A 201 2.63 3.67 17.44
N TYR A 202 3.80 3.07 17.68
CA TYR A 202 4.15 1.72 17.28
C TYR A 202 4.09 0.77 18.51
N PRO A 203 2.94 0.13 18.80
CA PRO A 203 2.72 -0.57 20.07
C PRO A 203 3.79 -1.60 20.42
N TYR A 204 4.19 -2.42 19.43
CA TYR A 204 5.20 -3.47 19.66
C TYR A 204 6.59 -2.92 20.06
N ARG A 205 6.96 -1.73 19.55
CA ARG A 205 8.27 -1.11 19.81
C ARG A 205 8.19 0.16 20.63
N TRP A 206 7.02 0.50 21.17
CA TRP A 206 6.86 1.68 22.01
C TRP A 206 7.63 1.50 23.32
N PRO A 207 8.43 2.49 23.78
CA PRO A 207 9.28 2.36 24.99
C PRO A 207 8.53 1.96 26.26
N GLY A 208 7.28 2.41 26.41
CA GLY A 208 6.39 2.04 27.53
C GLY A 208 5.57 0.77 27.30
N GLY A 209 5.77 0.06 26.19
CA GLY A 209 4.95 -1.08 25.78
C GLY A 209 3.64 -0.67 25.11
N PRO A 210 2.77 -1.64 24.76
CA PRO A 210 1.58 -1.36 23.95
C PRO A 210 0.46 -0.62 24.69
N VAL A 211 0.42 -0.73 26.02
CA VAL A 211 -0.65 -0.14 26.85
C VAL A 211 -0.47 1.38 26.90
N GLY A 212 -1.50 2.12 26.51
CA GLY A 212 -1.47 3.59 26.47
C GLY A 212 -0.57 4.20 25.39
N CYS A 213 0.05 3.37 24.53
CA CYS A 213 0.94 3.83 23.46
C CYS A 213 0.30 4.92 22.60
N GLY A 214 -0.99 4.78 22.24
CA GLY A 214 -1.68 5.75 21.38
C GLY A 214 -1.74 7.15 21.99
N GLN A 215 -2.26 7.27 23.21
CA GLN A 215 -2.36 8.57 23.89
C GLN A 215 -0.99 9.16 24.23
N GLN A 216 -0.03 8.33 24.66
CA GLN A 216 1.33 8.80 24.96
C GLN A 216 2.03 9.35 23.71
N ALA A 217 1.95 8.63 22.61
CA ALA A 217 2.52 9.08 21.34
C ALA A 217 1.84 10.36 20.82
N ALA A 218 0.51 10.43 20.89
CA ALA A 218 -0.24 11.64 20.50
C ALA A 218 0.18 12.84 21.35
N GLY A 219 0.27 12.67 22.68
CA GLY A 219 0.75 13.73 23.59
C GLY A 219 2.14 14.23 23.20
N GLN A 220 3.09 13.32 22.97
CA GLN A 220 4.46 13.70 22.56
C GLN A 220 4.46 14.47 21.22
N VAL A 221 3.66 14.04 20.25
CA VAL A 221 3.54 14.73 18.94
C VAL A 221 2.96 16.13 19.12
N ILE A 222 1.87 16.26 19.86
CA ILE A 222 1.20 17.55 20.11
C ILE A 222 2.12 18.51 20.86
N ASP A 223 2.81 18.04 21.89
CA ASP A 223 3.73 18.86 22.67
C ASP A 223 4.93 19.32 21.80
N ALA A 224 5.49 18.42 20.98
CA ALA A 224 6.57 18.79 20.07
C ALA A 224 6.10 19.81 19.00
N ILE A 225 4.91 19.65 18.43
CA ILE A 225 4.35 20.63 17.49
C ILE A 225 4.24 22.01 18.17
N ARG A 226 3.70 22.05 19.39
CA ARG A 226 3.52 23.33 20.13
C ARG A 226 4.86 23.97 20.50
N ALA A 227 5.82 23.17 20.96
CA ALA A 227 7.07 23.68 21.51
C ALA A 227 8.12 23.99 20.45
N GLU A 228 8.20 23.20 19.37
CA GLU A 228 9.31 23.25 18.44
C GLU A 228 8.96 23.91 17.09
N ILE A 229 7.67 23.87 16.68
CA ILE A 229 7.23 24.39 15.39
C ILE A 229 6.32 25.60 15.56
N GLY A 230 5.44 25.60 16.57
CA GLY A 230 4.29 26.46 16.70
C GLY A 230 3.12 25.92 15.84
N ALA A 231 2.00 25.62 16.48
CA ALA A 231 0.84 25.02 15.78
C ALA A 231 0.31 25.96 14.66
N GLU A 232 0.46 27.27 14.83
CA GLU A 232 0.09 28.32 13.87
C GLU A 232 0.94 28.30 12.58
N ASN A 233 2.06 27.63 12.56
CA ASN A 233 2.94 27.48 11.39
C ASN A 233 2.67 26.20 10.61
N VAL A 234 1.95 25.22 11.19
CA VAL A 234 1.71 23.91 10.60
C VAL A 234 0.53 23.97 9.61
N ALA A 235 0.81 23.68 8.34
CA ALA A 235 -0.19 23.59 7.29
C ALA A 235 -0.94 22.24 7.35
N ALA A 236 -0.20 21.15 7.54
CA ALA A 236 -0.77 19.82 7.50
C ALA A 236 -0.06 18.81 8.42
N VAL A 237 -0.83 17.85 8.90
CA VAL A 237 -0.35 16.56 9.41
C VAL A 237 -0.68 15.49 8.38
N VAL A 238 0.35 14.85 7.82
CA VAL A 238 0.22 13.78 6.80
C VAL A 238 0.50 12.44 7.44
N ILE A 239 -0.46 11.53 7.41
CA ILE A 239 -0.35 10.23 8.07
C ILE A 239 -0.99 9.10 7.26
N GLU A 240 -0.31 7.94 7.21
CA GLU A 240 -0.95 6.68 6.84
C GLU A 240 -1.72 6.14 8.06
N PRO A 241 -3.04 5.93 8.00
CA PRO A 241 -3.81 5.39 9.15
C PRO A 241 -3.29 4.03 9.63
N ILE A 242 -2.78 3.20 8.70
CA ILE A 242 -1.95 2.02 8.96
C ILE A 242 -0.74 2.16 8.03
N GLN A 243 0.47 2.22 8.60
CA GLN A 243 1.67 2.43 7.79
C GLN A 243 2.03 1.21 6.95
N GLY A 244 2.06 1.36 5.62
CA GLY A 244 2.33 0.29 4.67
C GLY A 244 3.78 -0.14 4.64
N GLU A 245 4.63 0.61 3.97
CA GLU A 245 6.06 0.27 3.80
C GLU A 245 6.83 0.28 5.12
N GLY A 246 6.35 0.99 6.12
CA GLY A 246 6.87 0.96 7.49
C GLY A 246 6.74 -0.38 8.19
N GLY A 247 5.88 -1.28 7.70
CA GLY A 247 5.72 -2.64 8.21
C GLY A 247 4.33 -2.97 8.74
N PHE A 248 3.29 -2.43 8.14
CA PHE A 248 1.89 -2.60 8.54
C PHE A 248 1.62 -2.22 9.99
N ILE A 249 2.19 -1.07 10.38
CA ILE A 249 2.07 -0.56 11.74
C ILE A 249 0.66 -0.04 11.93
N VAL A 250 -0.13 -0.75 12.74
CA VAL A 250 -1.41 -0.30 13.26
C VAL A 250 -1.10 0.56 14.48
N PRO A 251 -1.46 1.84 14.49
CA PRO A 251 -1.18 2.72 15.63
C PRO A 251 -1.89 2.25 16.91
N GLY A 252 -1.33 2.60 18.04
CA GLY A 252 -2.01 2.38 19.34
C GLY A 252 -3.34 3.12 19.38
N ALA A 253 -4.37 2.49 19.96
CA ALA A 253 -5.72 3.06 20.04
C ALA A 253 -5.73 4.47 20.65
N GLY A 254 -6.53 5.36 20.08
CA GLY A 254 -6.65 6.76 20.48
C GLY A 254 -5.58 7.69 19.90
N PHE A 255 -4.60 7.18 19.13
CA PHE A 255 -3.59 8.01 18.49
C PHE A 255 -4.19 8.89 17.39
N LEU A 256 -4.90 8.28 16.44
CA LEU A 256 -5.52 9.01 15.33
C LEU A 256 -6.62 9.97 15.80
N PRO A 257 -7.55 9.58 16.70
CA PRO A 257 -8.56 10.50 17.23
C PRO A 257 -7.95 11.73 17.92
N ALA A 258 -6.92 11.54 18.77
CA ALA A 258 -6.26 12.66 19.44
C ALA A 258 -5.57 13.62 18.47
N LEU A 259 -4.94 13.11 17.41
CA LEU A 259 -4.36 13.94 16.37
C LEU A 259 -5.46 14.67 15.56
N ALA A 260 -6.57 14.00 15.25
CA ALA A 260 -7.68 14.63 14.52
C ALA A 260 -8.31 15.78 15.32
N GLU A 261 -8.54 15.58 16.60
CA GLU A 261 -9.06 16.61 17.53
C GLU A 261 -8.09 17.81 17.63
N PHE A 262 -6.79 17.52 17.79
CA PHE A 262 -5.78 18.57 17.83
C PHE A 262 -5.71 19.34 16.52
N CYS A 263 -5.67 18.69 15.37
CA CYS A 263 -5.64 19.33 14.06
C CYS A 263 -6.86 20.24 13.87
N ALA A 264 -8.05 19.75 14.17
CA ALA A 264 -9.28 20.53 14.09
C ALA A 264 -9.23 21.78 14.97
N SER A 265 -8.78 21.65 16.23
CA SER A 265 -8.69 22.77 17.18
C SER A 265 -7.63 23.81 16.80
N ALA A 266 -6.57 23.42 16.12
CA ALA A 266 -5.45 24.28 15.71
C ALA A 266 -5.58 24.81 14.28
N GLY A 267 -6.62 24.42 13.53
CA GLY A 267 -6.80 24.77 12.11
C GLY A 267 -5.69 24.20 11.24
N ILE A 268 -5.23 23.00 11.54
CA ILE A 268 -4.24 22.22 10.79
C ILE A 268 -4.99 21.23 9.89
N VAL A 269 -4.63 21.13 8.62
CA VAL A 269 -5.25 20.15 7.71
C VAL A 269 -4.76 18.74 8.02
N LEU A 270 -5.68 17.85 8.40
CA LEU A 270 -5.38 16.44 8.58
C LEU A 270 -5.49 15.71 7.24
N VAL A 271 -4.37 15.17 6.76
CA VAL A 271 -4.29 14.41 5.50
C VAL A 271 -4.11 12.92 5.82
N ALA A 272 -5.11 12.11 5.51
CA ALA A 272 -4.98 10.66 5.57
C ALA A 272 -4.45 10.12 4.22
N ASP A 273 -3.26 9.54 4.25
CA ASP A 273 -2.70 8.81 3.10
C ASP A 273 -3.25 7.38 3.10
N GLU A 274 -4.34 7.18 2.38
CA GLU A 274 -5.05 5.92 2.19
C GLU A 274 -4.63 5.21 0.88
N VAL A 275 -3.52 5.60 0.29
CA VAL A 275 -3.02 5.02 -0.98
C VAL A 275 -2.86 3.50 -0.89
N GLN A 276 -2.43 2.96 0.25
CA GLN A 276 -2.29 1.52 0.43
C GLN A 276 -3.45 0.87 1.20
N THR A 277 -4.10 1.61 2.07
CA THR A 277 -5.10 1.11 3.02
C THR A 277 -6.53 1.19 2.51
N GLY A 278 -6.80 2.04 1.52
CA GLY A 278 -8.13 2.29 0.98
C GLY A 278 -8.70 1.15 0.14
N PHE A 279 -9.92 1.37 -0.31
CA PHE A 279 -10.69 0.47 -1.18
C PHE A 279 -10.82 -0.95 -0.64
N GLY A 280 -11.30 -1.06 0.60
CA GLY A 280 -11.66 -2.34 1.22
C GLY A 280 -10.49 -3.11 1.83
N ARG A 281 -9.23 -2.71 1.59
CA ARG A 281 -8.02 -3.48 1.97
C ARG A 281 -7.99 -3.89 3.44
N THR A 282 -8.39 -3.00 4.34
CA THR A 282 -8.32 -3.21 5.79
C THR A 282 -9.61 -3.69 6.42
N GLY A 283 -10.66 -3.99 5.61
CA GLY A 283 -11.96 -4.44 6.10
C GLY A 283 -13.01 -3.35 6.27
N HIS A 284 -12.64 -2.09 6.06
CA HIS A 284 -13.49 -0.92 5.82
C HIS A 284 -13.15 -0.34 4.45
N LEU A 285 -13.95 0.58 3.92
CA LEU A 285 -13.61 1.25 2.66
C LEU A 285 -12.31 2.03 2.80
N PHE A 286 -12.14 2.72 3.93
CA PHE A 286 -10.92 3.45 4.30
C PHE A 286 -10.48 3.10 5.71
N ALA A 287 -9.18 3.06 5.97
CA ALA A 287 -8.67 2.65 7.28
C ALA A 287 -8.93 3.68 8.39
N CYS A 288 -9.12 4.96 8.05
CA CYS A 288 -9.53 5.99 9.01
C CYS A 288 -10.88 5.70 9.68
N GLU A 289 -11.74 4.90 9.04
CA GLU A 289 -13.04 4.49 9.61
C GLU A 289 -12.90 3.54 10.82
N HIS A 290 -11.76 2.86 11.00
CA HIS A 290 -11.54 1.98 12.15
C HIS A 290 -11.56 2.71 13.50
N GLU A 291 -11.18 3.98 13.53
CA GLU A 291 -11.21 4.84 14.72
C GLU A 291 -12.14 6.06 14.52
N GLU A 292 -13.07 5.95 13.57
CA GLU A 292 -14.15 6.92 13.30
C GLU A 292 -13.65 8.35 13.06
N ILE A 293 -12.43 8.50 12.55
CA ILE A 293 -11.91 9.83 12.19
C ILE A 293 -12.36 10.25 10.80
N VAL A 294 -12.61 11.55 10.63
CA VAL A 294 -12.94 12.18 9.36
C VAL A 294 -11.83 13.18 9.00
N PRO A 295 -10.86 12.78 8.17
CA PRO A 295 -9.78 13.66 7.72
C PRO A 295 -10.31 14.82 6.86
N ASP A 296 -9.58 15.94 6.83
CA ASP A 296 -9.89 17.05 5.93
C ASP A 296 -9.60 16.69 4.47
N LEU A 297 -8.51 15.95 4.23
CA LEU A 297 -8.13 15.39 2.93
C LEU A 297 -7.83 13.91 3.03
N ILE A 298 -8.29 13.15 2.05
CA ILE A 298 -7.97 11.73 1.86
C ILE A 298 -7.23 11.57 0.54
N VAL A 299 -6.04 10.99 0.60
CA VAL A 299 -5.24 10.64 -0.58
C VAL A 299 -5.48 9.18 -0.92
N THR A 300 -5.87 8.89 -2.16
CA THR A 300 -6.15 7.55 -2.65
C THR A 300 -5.28 7.19 -3.86
N GLY A 301 -5.12 5.88 -4.10
CA GLY A 301 -4.32 5.36 -5.20
C GLY A 301 -4.40 3.83 -5.25
N LYS A 302 -3.39 3.17 -5.82
CA LYS A 302 -3.27 1.70 -5.87
C LYS A 302 -4.57 0.98 -6.20
N GLY A 303 -5.36 0.56 -5.20
CA GLY A 303 -6.60 -0.19 -5.37
C GLY A 303 -7.73 0.53 -6.11
N ILE A 304 -7.61 1.83 -6.36
CA ILE A 304 -8.67 2.68 -6.95
C ILE A 304 -9.08 2.23 -8.36
N ALA A 305 -8.15 1.74 -9.19
CA ALA A 305 -8.38 1.53 -10.63
C ALA A 305 -8.00 0.12 -11.12
N GLY A 306 -8.00 -0.89 -10.25
CA GLY A 306 -7.84 -2.29 -10.62
C GLY A 306 -6.58 -2.62 -11.42
N GLY A 307 -5.51 -1.83 -11.27
CA GLY A 307 -4.22 -2.04 -11.94
C GLY A 307 -3.78 -0.89 -12.84
N LEU A 308 -4.66 0.03 -13.25
CA LEU A 308 -4.30 1.19 -14.05
C LEU A 308 -3.81 2.36 -13.19
N PRO A 309 -2.89 3.22 -13.70
CA PRO A 309 -2.38 4.37 -12.98
C PRO A 309 -3.49 5.40 -12.70
N LEU A 310 -3.88 5.54 -11.43
CA LEU A 310 -4.79 6.58 -10.95
C LEU A 310 -4.54 6.82 -9.48
N ALA A 311 -4.64 8.08 -9.08
CA ALA A 311 -4.68 8.53 -7.69
C ALA A 311 -5.58 9.75 -7.56
N ALA A 312 -6.00 10.07 -6.36
CA ALA A 312 -6.85 11.22 -6.12
C ALA A 312 -6.57 11.88 -4.76
N VAL A 313 -6.94 13.15 -4.65
CA VAL A 313 -7.18 13.83 -3.39
C VAL A 313 -8.66 14.17 -3.33
N THR A 314 -9.31 13.74 -2.26
CA THR A 314 -10.72 14.05 -1.97
C THR A 314 -10.81 14.66 -0.59
N GLY A 315 -11.56 15.73 -0.43
CA GLY A 315 -11.71 16.37 0.89
C GLY A 315 -12.74 17.47 0.94
N ARG A 316 -12.75 18.19 2.07
CA ARG A 316 -13.67 19.32 2.31
C ARG A 316 -13.61 20.32 1.17
N ALA A 317 -14.78 20.74 0.67
CA ALA A 317 -14.88 21.63 -0.48
C ALA A 317 -14.09 22.92 -0.26
N GLU A 318 -14.20 23.54 0.91
CA GLU A 318 -13.50 24.79 1.24
C GLU A 318 -11.97 24.64 1.26
N VAL A 319 -11.46 23.45 1.60
CA VAL A 319 -10.02 23.14 1.58
C VAL A 319 -9.56 22.87 0.15
N MET A 320 -10.34 22.07 -0.59
CA MET A 320 -10.03 21.67 -1.98
C MET A 320 -10.08 22.82 -2.97
N ASP A 321 -10.95 23.82 -2.74
CA ASP A 321 -11.15 24.99 -3.60
C ASP A 321 -10.21 26.17 -3.24
N ALA A 322 -9.35 26.05 -2.23
CA ALA A 322 -8.41 27.10 -1.83
C ALA A 322 -7.31 27.41 -2.86
N PRO A 323 -6.74 26.45 -3.63
CA PRO A 323 -5.80 26.77 -4.70
C PRO A 323 -6.46 27.58 -5.84
N GLN A 324 -5.70 28.49 -6.43
CA GLN A 324 -6.15 29.28 -7.58
C GLN A 324 -6.51 28.36 -8.78
N VAL A 325 -7.40 28.82 -9.65
CA VAL A 325 -7.76 28.14 -10.90
C VAL A 325 -6.49 27.84 -11.73
N GLY A 326 -6.34 26.60 -12.18
CA GLY A 326 -5.16 26.10 -12.87
C GLY A 326 -3.99 25.72 -11.95
N GLY A 327 -4.14 25.86 -10.64
CA GLY A 327 -3.12 25.48 -9.64
C GLY A 327 -2.98 23.98 -9.42
N LEU A 328 -4.02 23.21 -9.76
CA LEU A 328 -4.03 21.74 -9.68
C LEU A 328 -4.22 21.12 -11.06
N GLY A 329 -3.69 19.93 -11.27
CA GLY A 329 -3.89 19.17 -12.49
C GLY A 329 -2.61 18.55 -13.04
N GLY A 330 -2.70 18.06 -14.26
CA GLY A 330 -1.63 17.41 -15.01
C GLY A 330 -2.19 16.86 -16.32
N THR A 331 -1.35 16.79 -17.36
CA THR A 331 -1.77 16.37 -18.71
C THR A 331 -2.49 15.02 -18.72
N TYR A 332 -2.04 14.07 -17.91
CA TYR A 332 -2.57 12.70 -17.86
C TYR A 332 -3.41 12.39 -16.62
N GLY A 333 -3.48 13.30 -15.64
CA GLY A 333 -4.24 13.10 -14.41
C GLY A 333 -5.71 12.80 -14.71
N GLY A 334 -6.23 11.68 -14.19
CA GLY A 334 -7.57 11.21 -14.51
C GLY A 334 -7.73 10.77 -15.97
N ASN A 335 -6.73 10.10 -16.54
CA ASN A 335 -6.79 9.55 -17.91
C ASN A 335 -8.11 8.80 -18.16
N PRO A 336 -8.76 8.94 -19.33
CA PRO A 336 -10.04 8.31 -19.62
C PRO A 336 -10.09 6.81 -19.38
N LEU A 337 -9.01 6.08 -19.73
CA LEU A 337 -8.93 4.63 -19.50
C LEU A 337 -8.85 4.31 -18.00
N SER A 338 -8.08 5.10 -17.26
CA SER A 338 -7.95 4.93 -15.80
C SER A 338 -9.24 5.28 -15.07
N CYS A 339 -9.99 6.29 -15.53
CA CYS A 339 -11.33 6.60 -15.00
C CYS A 339 -12.32 5.46 -15.27
N ALA A 340 -12.34 4.93 -16.49
CA ALA A 340 -13.18 3.79 -16.84
C ALA A 340 -12.83 2.54 -15.99
N ALA A 341 -11.53 2.31 -15.76
CA ALA A 341 -11.04 1.25 -14.88
C ALA A 341 -11.50 1.45 -13.42
N ALA A 342 -11.40 2.68 -12.91
CA ALA A 342 -11.82 3.00 -11.54
C ALA A 342 -13.31 2.74 -11.31
N LEU A 343 -14.17 3.16 -12.24
CA LEU A 343 -15.61 2.88 -12.17
C LEU A 343 -15.88 1.37 -12.18
N GLY A 344 -15.15 0.59 -12.99
CA GLY A 344 -15.23 -0.87 -12.99
C GLY A 344 -14.74 -1.51 -11.68
N ALA A 345 -13.66 -0.98 -11.10
CA ALA A 345 -13.12 -1.45 -9.84
C ALA A 345 -14.06 -1.13 -8.66
N ILE A 346 -14.61 0.09 -8.59
CA ILE A 346 -15.58 0.51 -7.56
C ILE A 346 -16.84 -0.35 -7.64
N ALA A 347 -17.39 -0.55 -8.84
CA ALA A 347 -18.56 -1.41 -9.03
C ALA A 347 -18.31 -2.86 -8.58
N THR A 348 -17.10 -3.39 -8.81
CA THR A 348 -16.71 -4.74 -8.34
C THR A 348 -16.58 -4.77 -6.83
N LEU A 349 -15.91 -3.77 -6.23
CA LEU A 349 -15.72 -3.64 -4.78
C LEU A 349 -17.06 -3.70 -4.02
N GLU A 350 -18.07 -2.95 -4.52
CA GLU A 350 -19.39 -2.89 -3.88
C GLU A 350 -20.22 -4.15 -4.14
N ARG A 351 -20.30 -4.58 -5.41
CA ARG A 351 -21.08 -5.77 -5.80
C ARG A 351 -20.66 -7.02 -5.03
N GLU A 352 -19.37 -7.18 -4.78
CA GLU A 352 -18.81 -8.38 -4.15
C GLU A 352 -18.52 -8.18 -2.66
N ASP A 353 -18.86 -7.03 -2.09
CA ASP A 353 -18.56 -6.65 -0.70
C ASP A 353 -17.12 -7.02 -0.31
N LEU A 354 -16.17 -6.45 -1.05
CA LEU A 354 -14.76 -6.81 -0.86
C LEU A 354 -14.19 -6.36 0.50
N ALA A 355 -14.84 -5.43 1.19
CA ALA A 355 -14.50 -5.11 2.57
C ALA A 355 -14.85 -6.28 3.52
N ALA A 356 -15.99 -6.92 3.34
CA ALA A 356 -16.32 -8.15 4.09
C ALA A 356 -15.38 -9.31 3.72
N ARG A 357 -14.97 -9.41 2.45
CA ARG A 357 -13.94 -10.38 2.02
C ARG A 357 -12.61 -10.16 2.73
N ALA A 358 -12.17 -8.91 2.87
CA ALA A 358 -10.95 -8.59 3.62
C ALA A 358 -11.07 -9.01 5.10
N ARG A 359 -12.22 -8.76 5.74
CA ARG A 359 -12.49 -9.26 7.10
C ARG A 359 -12.49 -10.78 7.21
N LEU A 360 -12.97 -11.49 6.18
CA LEU A 360 -12.90 -12.96 6.12
C LEU A 360 -11.45 -13.44 6.03
N ILE A 361 -10.63 -12.82 5.17
CA ILE A 361 -9.19 -13.12 5.06
C ILE A 361 -8.51 -12.96 6.43
N GLU A 362 -8.79 -11.88 7.16
CA GLU A 362 -8.28 -11.69 8.52
C GLU A 362 -8.70 -12.81 9.47
N ARG A 363 -9.98 -13.18 9.48
CA ARG A 363 -10.50 -14.25 10.36
C ARG A 363 -9.83 -15.60 10.09
N ILE A 364 -9.47 -15.89 8.84
CA ILE A 364 -8.78 -17.13 8.47
C ILE A 364 -7.29 -17.05 8.81
N ALA A 365 -6.62 -15.95 8.45
CA ALA A 365 -5.16 -15.85 8.52
C ALA A 365 -4.65 -15.48 9.93
N MET A 366 -5.29 -14.54 10.61
CA MET A 366 -4.77 -13.98 11.87
C MET A 366 -4.55 -15.04 12.99
N PRO A 367 -5.46 -15.99 13.23
CA PRO A 367 -5.22 -17.04 14.22
C PRO A 367 -4.00 -17.91 13.88
N ARG A 368 -3.81 -18.23 12.61
CA ARG A 368 -2.68 -19.02 12.11
C ARG A 368 -1.34 -18.29 12.30
N LEU A 369 -1.30 -17.00 11.94
CA LEU A 369 -0.12 -16.16 12.14
C LEU A 369 0.22 -16.01 13.63
N ARG A 370 -0.78 -15.86 14.50
CA ARG A 370 -0.59 -15.82 15.96
C ARG A 370 -0.06 -17.15 16.50
N ALA A 371 -0.48 -18.28 15.96
CA ALA A 371 0.06 -19.59 16.32
C ALA A 371 1.56 -19.71 15.97
N LEU A 372 2.00 -19.16 14.84
CA LEU A 372 3.44 -19.08 14.50
C LEU A 372 4.21 -18.27 15.54
N ARG A 373 3.68 -17.10 15.97
CA ARG A 373 4.28 -16.29 17.02
C ARG A 373 4.38 -17.06 18.36
N GLY A 374 3.35 -17.81 18.70
CA GLY A 374 3.36 -18.62 19.93
C GLY A 374 4.35 -19.78 19.90
N ARG A 375 4.71 -20.25 18.69
CA ARG A 375 5.58 -21.41 18.49
C ARG A 375 7.04 -21.07 18.26
N TYR A 376 7.32 -19.93 17.60
CA TYR A 376 8.66 -19.57 17.14
C TYR A 376 9.10 -18.23 17.72
N PRO A 377 10.12 -18.19 18.62
CA PRO A 377 10.57 -16.94 19.29
C PRO A 377 11.01 -15.83 18.33
N PHE A 378 11.54 -16.19 17.14
CA PHE A 378 11.94 -15.21 16.13
C PHE A 378 10.75 -14.53 15.41
N VAL A 379 9.51 -14.98 15.63
CA VAL A 379 8.30 -14.27 15.21
C VAL A 379 7.88 -13.34 16.36
N GLY A 380 8.38 -12.11 16.32
CA GLY A 380 8.22 -11.17 17.43
C GLY A 380 6.83 -10.55 17.52
N ASP A 381 6.21 -10.22 16.38
CA ASP A 381 4.90 -9.61 16.36
C ASP A 381 4.06 -10.06 15.16
N VAL A 382 2.74 -10.04 15.36
CA VAL A 382 1.72 -10.30 14.34
C VAL A 382 0.68 -9.19 14.41
N ARG A 383 0.50 -8.48 13.32
CA ARG A 383 -0.39 -7.30 13.28
C ARG A 383 -1.03 -7.10 11.91
N GLY A 384 -1.94 -6.17 11.84
CA GLY A 384 -2.66 -5.79 10.62
C GLY A 384 -4.16 -5.79 10.81
N ARG A 385 -4.89 -5.46 9.75
CA ARG A 385 -6.35 -5.46 9.67
C ARG A 385 -6.79 -5.90 8.28
N GLY A 386 -7.88 -6.63 8.20
CA GLY A 386 -8.42 -7.12 6.94
C GLY A 386 -7.43 -7.99 6.17
N ALA A 387 -7.18 -7.66 4.92
CA ALA A 387 -6.21 -8.34 4.07
C ALA A 387 -4.85 -7.63 4.00
N MET A 388 -4.50 -6.88 5.03
CA MET A 388 -3.22 -6.21 5.22
C MET A 388 -2.58 -6.72 6.51
N LEU A 389 -1.90 -7.90 6.44
CA LEU A 389 -1.39 -8.63 7.60
C LEU A 389 0.13 -8.79 7.55
N ALA A 390 0.77 -8.82 8.70
CA ALA A 390 2.23 -8.87 8.82
C ALA A 390 2.73 -9.78 9.93
N LEU A 391 3.89 -10.40 9.66
CA LEU A 391 4.78 -11.01 10.64
C LEU A 391 6.04 -10.16 10.78
N GLU A 392 6.36 -9.69 11.96
CA GLU A 392 7.63 -9.05 12.25
C GLU A 392 8.63 -10.06 12.80
N LEU A 393 9.76 -10.20 12.11
CA LEU A 393 10.80 -11.16 12.49
C LEU A 393 11.92 -10.46 13.26
N VAL A 394 12.39 -11.13 14.31
CA VAL A 394 13.35 -10.56 15.29
C VAL A 394 14.44 -11.57 15.62
N ALA A 395 15.55 -11.07 16.15
CA ALA A 395 16.59 -11.91 16.71
C ALA A 395 16.06 -12.68 17.93
N ASP A 396 16.54 -13.89 18.11
CA ASP A 396 16.20 -14.73 19.26
C ASP A 396 17.10 -14.38 20.46
N GLU A 397 16.95 -13.18 20.91
CA GLU A 397 17.68 -12.61 22.05
C GLU A 397 16.76 -11.65 22.81
N PRO A 398 17.00 -11.40 24.09
CA PRO A 398 16.20 -10.44 24.83
C PRO A 398 16.32 -9.04 24.23
N PRO A 399 15.30 -8.19 24.43
CA PRO A 399 15.37 -6.80 24.01
C PRO A 399 16.62 -6.10 24.55
N PRO A 400 17.27 -5.23 23.75
CA PRO A 400 18.35 -4.38 24.24
C PRO A 400 17.88 -3.49 25.40
N ALA A 401 18.81 -3.07 26.26
CA ALA A 401 18.50 -2.19 27.40
C ALA A 401 17.70 -0.95 26.96
N GLY A 402 16.59 -0.68 27.62
CA GLY A 402 15.68 0.43 27.31
C GLY A 402 14.77 0.21 26.09
N GLN A 403 14.78 -0.96 25.47
CA GLN A 403 13.87 -1.33 24.40
C GLN A 403 12.86 -2.39 24.86
N THR A 404 11.69 -2.42 24.19
CA THR A 404 10.60 -3.36 24.51
C THR A 404 10.57 -4.57 23.58
N ALA A 405 11.27 -4.50 22.44
CA ALA A 405 11.29 -5.55 21.45
C ALA A 405 12.74 -5.96 21.09
N PRO A 406 12.97 -7.24 20.77
CA PRO A 406 14.25 -7.71 20.27
C PRO A 406 14.68 -6.99 18.97
N ARG A 407 15.96 -7.14 18.61
CA ARG A 407 16.48 -6.55 17.37
C ARG A 407 15.78 -7.13 16.14
N PRO A 408 15.53 -6.28 15.12
CA PRO A 408 15.00 -6.74 13.82
C PRO A 408 15.92 -7.78 13.17
N ASP A 409 15.37 -8.87 12.63
CA ASP A 409 16.14 -9.87 11.89
C ASP A 409 15.79 -9.86 10.39
N ARG A 410 16.51 -9.01 9.66
CA ARG A 410 16.37 -8.92 8.21
C ARG A 410 16.82 -10.19 7.48
N ALA A 411 17.86 -10.86 7.99
CA ALA A 411 18.42 -12.03 7.31
C ALA A 411 17.41 -13.18 7.26
N VAL A 412 16.77 -13.46 8.40
CA VAL A 412 15.68 -14.45 8.48
C VAL A 412 14.50 -14.05 7.61
N THR A 413 14.14 -12.77 7.58
CA THR A 413 13.02 -12.28 6.76
C THR A 413 13.28 -12.52 5.26
N VAL A 414 14.47 -12.21 4.78
CA VAL A 414 14.86 -12.45 3.38
C VAL A 414 14.88 -13.96 3.08
N ALA A 415 15.38 -14.77 4.00
CA ALA A 415 15.41 -16.25 3.83
C ALA A 415 13.98 -16.81 3.74
N CYS A 416 13.06 -16.39 4.61
CA CYS A 416 11.65 -16.79 4.55
C CYS A 416 11.00 -16.39 3.22
N ALA A 417 11.19 -15.15 2.77
CA ALA A 417 10.62 -14.70 1.51
C ALA A 417 11.18 -15.48 0.31
N ALA A 418 12.49 -15.71 0.28
CA ALA A 418 13.13 -16.47 -0.80
C ALA A 418 12.63 -17.94 -0.84
N GLU A 419 12.44 -18.58 0.32
CA GLU A 419 11.91 -19.94 0.39
C GLU A 419 10.44 -20.01 -0.04
N ALA A 420 9.61 -19.03 0.39
CA ALA A 420 8.22 -18.89 -0.05
C ALA A 420 8.15 -18.77 -1.59
N HIS A 421 9.00 -17.95 -2.18
CA HIS A 421 9.09 -17.80 -3.64
C HIS A 421 9.41 -19.12 -4.33
N ARG A 422 10.39 -19.90 -3.84
CA ARG A 422 10.73 -21.22 -4.40
C ARG A 422 9.57 -22.20 -4.35
N ARG A 423 8.68 -22.06 -3.35
CA ARG A 423 7.47 -22.88 -3.19
C ARG A 423 6.25 -22.32 -3.91
N GLY A 424 6.43 -21.27 -4.72
CA GLY A 424 5.35 -20.69 -5.51
C GLY A 424 4.37 -19.81 -4.73
N LEU A 425 4.82 -19.21 -3.63
CA LEU A 425 4.09 -18.19 -2.90
C LEU A 425 4.79 -16.83 -3.09
N VAL A 426 4.11 -15.87 -3.72
CA VAL A 426 4.59 -14.49 -3.86
C VAL A 426 4.39 -13.77 -2.54
N LEU A 427 5.47 -13.58 -1.80
CA LEU A 427 5.48 -12.93 -0.50
C LEU A 427 6.41 -11.73 -0.51
N LEU A 428 5.99 -10.62 0.07
CA LEU A 428 6.73 -9.37 0.07
C LEU A 428 7.34 -9.06 1.43
N THR A 429 8.43 -8.31 1.43
CA THR A 429 9.05 -7.80 2.64
C THR A 429 8.77 -6.31 2.82
N ALA A 430 8.73 -5.83 4.06
CA ALA A 430 8.54 -4.45 4.45
C ALA A 430 9.27 -4.14 5.76
N GLY A 431 8.95 -2.99 6.35
CA GLY A 431 9.51 -2.53 7.61
C GLY A 431 10.73 -1.65 7.42
N THR A 432 10.90 -0.68 8.30
CA THR A 432 12.04 0.23 8.30
C THR A 432 13.37 -0.50 8.27
N TRP A 433 13.43 -1.65 8.94
CA TRP A 433 14.63 -2.50 9.01
C TRP A 433 14.60 -3.69 8.04
N GLY A 434 13.53 -3.83 7.21
CA GLY A 434 13.38 -4.93 6.27
C GLY A 434 13.13 -6.29 6.94
N ASN A 435 12.50 -6.29 8.10
CA ASN A 435 12.28 -7.45 8.95
C ASN A 435 10.81 -7.86 9.08
N VAL A 436 9.98 -7.43 8.15
CA VAL A 436 8.54 -7.73 8.13
C VAL A 436 8.19 -8.50 6.88
N LEU A 437 7.55 -9.65 7.02
CA LEU A 437 6.84 -10.35 5.96
C LEU A 437 5.42 -9.79 5.90
N ARG A 438 4.97 -9.41 4.70
CA ARG A 438 3.65 -8.84 4.51
C ARG A 438 2.78 -9.67 3.58
N LEU A 439 1.53 -9.87 3.99
CA LEU A 439 0.50 -10.58 3.26
C LEU A 439 -0.50 -9.56 2.74
N LEU A 440 -0.61 -9.50 1.42
CA LEU A 440 -1.51 -8.60 0.68
C LEU A 440 -2.23 -9.40 -0.42
N PRO A 441 -2.96 -10.48 -0.12
CA PRO A 441 -3.67 -11.21 -1.17
C PRO A 441 -4.69 -10.30 -1.85
N PRO A 442 -5.02 -10.53 -3.13
CA PRO A 442 -6.21 -9.94 -3.76
C PRO A 442 -7.45 -10.24 -2.91
N LEU A 443 -8.38 -9.29 -2.77
CA LEU A 443 -9.57 -9.51 -1.91
C LEU A 443 -10.48 -10.59 -2.47
N VAL A 444 -10.40 -10.86 -3.76
CA VAL A 444 -11.12 -11.91 -4.48
C VAL A 444 -10.44 -13.28 -4.41
N ILE A 445 -9.33 -13.43 -3.67
CA ILE A 445 -8.64 -14.72 -3.57
C ILE A 445 -9.59 -15.81 -3.07
N PRO A 446 -9.68 -16.99 -3.74
CA PRO A 446 -10.44 -18.11 -3.24
C PRO A 446 -9.91 -18.63 -1.89
N GLU A 447 -10.80 -19.06 -1.01
CA GLU A 447 -10.41 -19.50 0.34
C GLU A 447 -9.42 -20.66 0.33
N HIS A 448 -9.57 -21.62 -0.59
CA HIS A 448 -8.64 -22.74 -0.70
C HIS A 448 -7.22 -22.29 -1.06
N LEU A 449 -7.06 -21.27 -1.94
CA LEU A 449 -5.75 -20.70 -2.25
C LEU A 449 -5.18 -19.89 -1.08
N LEU A 450 -6.03 -19.16 -0.36
CA LEU A 450 -5.61 -18.46 0.85
C LEU A 450 -5.07 -19.45 1.88
N VAL A 451 -5.79 -20.54 2.11
CA VAL A 451 -5.38 -21.61 3.05
C VAL A 451 -4.09 -22.26 2.58
N GLU A 452 -4.00 -22.66 1.31
CA GLU A 452 -2.78 -23.27 0.75
C GLU A 452 -1.57 -22.31 0.85
N GLY A 453 -1.75 -21.00 0.59
CA GLY A 453 -0.69 -20.02 0.75
C GLY A 453 -0.23 -19.87 2.20
N LEU A 454 -1.15 -19.97 3.16
CA LEU A 454 -0.82 -19.97 4.59
C LEU A 454 -0.11 -21.27 4.99
N ASP A 455 -0.51 -22.44 4.44
CA ASP A 455 0.20 -23.71 4.67
C ASP A 455 1.66 -23.60 4.21
N VAL A 456 1.89 -23.08 3.00
CA VAL A 456 3.25 -22.82 2.49
C VAL A 456 4.04 -21.89 3.41
N LEU A 457 3.43 -20.82 3.90
CA LEU A 457 4.09 -19.88 4.82
C LEU A 457 4.46 -20.56 6.15
N GLU A 458 3.58 -21.37 6.72
CA GLU A 458 3.82 -22.12 7.97
C GLU A 458 4.94 -23.12 7.80
N GLU A 459 4.96 -23.87 6.69
CA GLU A 459 6.06 -24.79 6.36
C GLU A 459 7.39 -24.05 6.22
N VAL A 460 7.41 -22.92 5.53
CA VAL A 460 8.62 -22.09 5.38
C VAL A 460 9.15 -21.63 6.74
N VAL A 461 8.28 -21.11 7.61
CA VAL A 461 8.67 -20.69 8.95
C VAL A 461 9.19 -21.86 9.78
N ALA A 462 8.56 -23.04 9.69
CA ALA A 462 9.00 -24.24 10.37
C ALA A 462 10.37 -24.73 9.87
N ASP A 463 10.62 -24.69 8.55
CA ASP A 463 11.91 -25.09 7.97
C ASP A 463 13.04 -24.16 8.40
N ILE A 464 12.79 -22.85 8.38
CA ILE A 464 13.74 -21.84 8.87
C ILE A 464 14.03 -22.09 10.37
N ALA A 465 13.01 -22.42 11.16
CA ALA A 465 13.20 -22.75 12.57
C ALA A 465 14.08 -24.01 12.75
N ARG A 466 13.83 -25.07 11.98
CA ARG A 466 14.66 -26.29 12.00
C ARG A 466 16.12 -25.99 11.69
N HIS A 467 16.38 -25.21 10.65
CA HIS A 467 17.76 -24.82 10.31
C HIS A 467 18.42 -23.97 11.39
N ARG A 468 17.64 -23.12 12.07
CA ARG A 468 18.16 -22.19 13.10
C ARG A 468 18.46 -22.89 14.42
N TYR A 469 17.63 -23.85 14.82
CA TYR A 469 17.69 -24.52 16.13
C TYR A 469 18.20 -25.96 16.09
N GLY A 470 18.42 -26.53 14.92
CA GLY A 470 18.92 -27.89 14.77
C GLY A 470 17.95 -29.00 15.21
N THR A 471 16.61 -28.71 15.14
CA THR A 471 15.54 -29.64 15.57
C THR A 471 14.82 -30.26 14.37
#